data_d5b88ae99bfb06970fd115bc135ff103
#
_entry.id   d5b88ae99bfb06970fd115bc135ff103
#
_cell.length_a   1.000
_cell.length_b   1.000
_cell.length_c   1.000
_cell.angle_alpha   90.00
_cell.angle_beta   90.00
_cell.angle_gamma   90.00
#
_symmetry.space_group_name_H-M   'P 1'
#
loop_
_entity.id
_entity.type
_entity.pdbx_description
1 polymer ?
#
loop_
_entity_poly.entity_id
_entity_poly.type
_entity_poly.pdbx_seq_one_letter_code
_entity_poly.pdbx_strand_id
1 'polypeptide(L)'
;YIGDERFLPAGHKDRNDQTINEIWLDNSPIPKKNIHFIKAELGLLEARVEYENTLKKNDKFDVVLLSMGEDGHIASLFPGHKYPENRSVIIEKKSPKIPRQRLSMSYKQLNKSTYVFKIILGQPKRQAISLIFQGYDLPINRVCGEVEKIFIHSSAIPVGGEQ
;
A
#
# COMPACT_ATOMS: atom_id res chain seq x y z
N TYR A 1 -6.13 5.43 -8.12
CA TYR A 1 -4.67 5.31 -8.00
C TYR A 1 -4.34 4.06 -7.19
N ILE A 2 -3.40 3.25 -7.66
CA ILE A 2 -2.97 2.01 -6.99
C ILE A 2 -1.75 2.31 -6.11
N GLY A 3 -1.75 1.81 -4.87
CA GLY A 3 -0.74 2.13 -3.86
C GLY A 3 0.63 1.54 -4.14
N ASP A 4 0.69 0.32 -4.67
CA ASP A 4 1.93 -0.37 -5.01
C ASP A 4 1.74 -1.40 -6.12
N GLU A 5 2.84 -1.81 -6.73
CA GLU A 5 2.82 -2.87 -7.75
C GLU A 5 4.09 -3.73 -7.68
N ARG A 6 3.91 -4.99 -8.01
CA ARG A 6 4.98 -5.97 -8.15
C ARG A 6 5.70 -5.74 -9.46
N PHE A 7 7.04 -5.74 -9.43
CA PHE A 7 7.85 -5.66 -10.64
C PHE A 7 7.83 -7.01 -11.36
N LEU A 8 6.81 -7.18 -12.18
CA LEU A 8 6.53 -8.36 -12.99
C LEU A 8 6.08 -7.92 -14.39
N PRO A 9 6.20 -8.79 -15.41
CA PRO A 9 5.71 -8.49 -16.75
C PRO A 9 4.21 -8.12 -16.76
N ALA A 10 3.81 -7.31 -17.74
CA ALA A 10 2.40 -6.98 -17.95
C ALA A 10 1.57 -8.26 -18.11
N GLY A 11 0.37 -8.29 -17.52
CA GLY A 11 -0.53 -9.45 -17.55
C GLY A 11 -0.14 -10.60 -16.62
N HIS A 12 0.93 -10.47 -15.82
CA HIS A 12 1.28 -11.50 -14.86
C HIS A 12 0.22 -11.58 -13.74
N LYS A 13 -0.29 -12.79 -13.45
CA LYS A 13 -1.38 -13.03 -12.50
C LYS A 13 -1.13 -12.47 -11.08
N ASP A 14 0.12 -12.39 -10.66
CA ASP A 14 0.49 -11.90 -9.34
C ASP A 14 0.67 -10.36 -9.29
N ARG A 15 0.29 -9.63 -10.32
CA ARG A 15 0.24 -8.16 -10.30
C ARG A 15 -1.03 -7.67 -9.61
N ASN A 16 -0.92 -6.54 -8.92
CA ASN A 16 -2.06 -5.90 -8.28
C ASN A 16 -3.07 -5.38 -9.31
N ASP A 17 -2.59 -4.85 -10.46
CA ASP A 17 -3.47 -4.37 -11.54
C ASP A 17 -4.37 -5.48 -12.09
N GLN A 18 -3.85 -6.70 -12.26
CA GLN A 18 -4.65 -7.85 -12.71
C GLN A 18 -5.74 -8.19 -11.69
N THR A 19 -5.33 -8.34 -10.43
CA THR A 19 -6.27 -8.69 -9.35
C THR A 19 -7.38 -7.66 -9.18
N ILE A 20 -7.05 -6.36 -9.20
CA ILE A 20 -8.04 -5.30 -9.00
C ILE A 20 -8.96 -5.16 -10.20
N ASN A 21 -8.45 -5.31 -11.42
CA ASN A 21 -9.28 -5.31 -12.62
C ASN A 21 -10.29 -6.45 -12.57
N GLU A 22 -9.84 -7.67 -12.34
CA GLU A 22 -10.66 -8.87 -12.32
C GLU A 22 -11.77 -8.80 -11.24
N ILE A 23 -11.41 -8.38 -10.02
CA ILE A 23 -12.34 -8.40 -8.90
C ILE A 23 -13.31 -7.21 -8.92
N TRP A 24 -12.89 -6.07 -9.42
CA TRP A 24 -13.63 -4.82 -9.24
C TRP A 24 -13.73 -3.94 -10.48
N LEU A 25 -12.59 -3.51 -11.07
CA LEU A 25 -12.58 -2.37 -11.98
C LEU A 25 -13.19 -2.69 -13.35
N ASP A 26 -13.11 -3.93 -13.82
CA ASP A 26 -13.71 -4.34 -15.10
C ASP A 26 -15.23 -4.22 -15.11
N ASN A 27 -15.86 -4.35 -13.93
CA ASN A 27 -17.30 -4.22 -13.76
C ASN A 27 -17.71 -2.91 -13.07
N SER A 28 -16.78 -1.98 -12.86
CA SER A 28 -17.05 -0.72 -12.19
C SER A 28 -17.49 0.36 -13.19
N PRO A 29 -18.33 1.35 -12.75
CA PRO A 29 -18.69 2.50 -13.58
C PRO A 29 -17.57 3.53 -13.73
N ILE A 30 -16.38 3.28 -13.16
CA ILE A 30 -15.25 4.21 -13.18
C ILE A 30 -14.69 4.32 -14.60
N PRO A 31 -14.65 5.52 -15.20
CA PRO A 31 -14.05 5.67 -16.52
C PRO A 31 -12.57 5.24 -16.51
N LYS A 32 -12.14 4.46 -17.49
CA LYS A 32 -10.76 3.93 -17.58
C LYS A 32 -9.68 5.01 -17.49
N LYS A 33 -9.96 6.22 -18.01
CA LYS A 33 -9.05 7.37 -17.90
C LYS A 33 -8.79 7.86 -16.47
N ASN A 34 -9.65 7.48 -15.52
CA ASN A 34 -9.54 7.83 -14.10
C ASN A 34 -8.90 6.69 -13.27
N ILE A 35 -8.52 5.60 -13.90
CA ILE A 35 -7.83 4.48 -13.27
C ILE A 35 -6.33 4.61 -13.56
N HIS A 36 -5.53 4.71 -12.52
CA HIS A 36 -4.09 4.95 -12.64
C HIS A 36 -3.31 3.81 -12.00
N PHE A 37 -2.75 2.95 -12.84
CA PHE A 37 -1.87 1.85 -12.46
C PHE A 37 -0.40 2.25 -12.53
N ILE A 38 0.43 1.53 -11.79
CA ILE A 38 1.88 1.60 -11.90
C ILE A 38 2.32 0.69 -13.06
N LYS A 39 2.86 1.27 -14.10
CA LYS A 39 3.32 0.55 -15.31
C LYS A 39 4.68 -0.10 -15.06
N ALA A 40 4.71 -1.10 -14.16
CA ALA A 40 5.96 -1.73 -13.73
C ALA A 40 6.75 -2.36 -14.91
N GLU A 41 6.08 -2.77 -15.96
CA GLU A 41 6.67 -3.32 -17.19
C GLU A 41 7.60 -2.35 -17.93
N LEU A 42 7.52 -1.06 -17.69
CA LEU A 42 8.42 -0.06 -18.26
C LEU A 42 9.85 -0.12 -17.68
N GLY A 43 10.03 -0.88 -16.59
CA GLY A 43 11.27 -0.86 -15.82
C GLY A 43 11.14 -0.01 -14.56
N LEU A 44 11.91 -0.35 -13.52
CA LEU A 44 11.76 0.25 -12.19
C LEU A 44 11.94 1.78 -12.18
N LEU A 45 12.89 2.31 -12.93
CA LEU A 45 13.18 3.75 -12.94
C LEU A 45 12.16 4.51 -13.76
N GLU A 46 11.85 4.04 -14.95
CA GLU A 46 10.89 4.63 -15.88
C GLU A 46 9.49 4.60 -15.28
N ALA A 47 9.04 3.47 -14.74
CA ALA A 47 7.75 3.31 -14.09
C ALA A 47 7.61 4.24 -12.88
N ARG A 48 8.68 4.40 -12.08
CA ARG A 48 8.68 5.36 -10.96
C ARG A 48 8.46 6.78 -11.46
N VAL A 49 9.22 7.24 -12.45
CA VAL A 49 9.12 8.60 -12.99
C VAL A 49 7.74 8.84 -13.62
N GLU A 50 7.25 7.89 -14.38
CA GLU A 50 5.91 7.96 -15.00
C GLU A 50 4.82 8.11 -13.94
N TYR A 51 4.87 7.27 -12.90
CA TYR A 51 3.87 7.32 -11.86
C TYR A 51 4.00 8.57 -10.96
N GLU A 52 5.22 9.05 -10.67
CA GLU A 52 5.42 10.35 -10.02
C GLU A 52 4.78 11.49 -10.81
N ASN A 53 4.91 11.49 -12.15
CA ASN A 53 4.28 12.50 -13.01
C ASN A 53 2.76 12.37 -13.05
N THR A 54 2.24 11.17 -12.97
CA THR A 54 0.79 10.91 -12.86
C THR A 54 0.24 11.45 -11.53
N LEU A 55 0.96 11.22 -10.43
CA LEU A 55 0.58 11.68 -9.09
C LEU A 55 0.66 13.21 -8.93
N LYS A 56 1.56 13.89 -9.64
CA LYS A 56 1.66 15.37 -9.62
C LYS A 56 0.41 16.08 -10.10
N LYS A 57 -0.45 15.42 -10.85
CA LYS A 57 -1.72 15.99 -11.34
C LYS A 57 -2.76 16.13 -10.22
N ASN A 58 -2.52 15.48 -9.09
CA ASN A 58 -3.37 15.56 -7.91
C ASN A 58 -2.55 16.01 -6.71
N ASP A 59 -2.92 17.14 -6.12
CA ASP A 59 -2.25 17.65 -4.93
C ASP A 59 -2.50 16.79 -3.70
N LYS A 60 -3.70 16.19 -3.60
CA LYS A 60 -4.15 15.48 -2.42
C LYS A 60 -5.19 14.42 -2.78
N PHE A 61 -5.16 13.30 -2.08
CA PHE A 61 -6.22 12.29 -2.16
C PHE A 61 -7.38 12.65 -1.23
N ASP A 62 -8.61 12.47 -1.69
CA ASP A 62 -9.79 12.55 -0.81
C ASP A 62 -9.78 11.38 0.17
N VAL A 63 -9.52 10.17 -0.32
CA VAL A 63 -9.52 8.94 0.48
C VAL A 63 -8.35 8.07 0.10
N VAL A 64 -7.67 7.54 1.11
CA VAL A 64 -6.70 6.45 0.99
C VAL A 64 -7.23 5.24 1.76
N LEU A 65 -7.38 4.11 1.06
CA LEU A 65 -7.72 2.83 1.67
C LEU A 65 -6.47 2.00 1.82
N LEU A 66 -6.20 1.53 3.02
CA LEU A 66 -5.06 0.68 3.33
C LEU A 66 -5.50 -0.61 4.01
N SER A 67 -4.85 -1.69 3.65
CA SER A 67 -4.79 -2.89 4.46
C SER A 67 -3.38 -3.07 4.97
N MET A 68 -3.20 -3.95 5.96
CA MET A 68 -1.91 -4.22 6.58
C MET A 68 -1.43 -5.63 6.23
N GLY A 69 -0.14 -5.78 5.98
CA GLY A 69 0.51 -7.09 5.93
C GLY A 69 0.60 -7.75 7.31
N GLU A 70 1.01 -9.01 7.36
CA GLU A 70 1.18 -9.79 8.60
C GLU A 70 2.25 -9.22 9.52
N ASP A 71 3.25 -8.55 8.93
CA ASP A 71 4.37 -7.89 9.57
C ASP A 71 4.15 -6.39 9.82
N GLY A 72 2.95 -5.88 9.50
CA GLY A 72 2.60 -4.47 9.65
C GLY A 72 2.98 -3.59 8.46
N HIS A 73 3.48 -4.16 7.35
CA HIS A 73 3.72 -3.38 6.13
C HIS A 73 2.42 -2.86 5.51
N ILE A 74 2.52 -1.76 4.78
CA ILE A 74 1.47 -1.21 3.92
C ILE A 74 2.03 -0.99 2.52
N ALA A 75 1.20 -1.16 1.49
CA ALA A 75 1.67 -1.10 0.11
C ALA A 75 2.96 -1.96 -0.03
N SER A 76 4.08 -1.37 -0.47
CA SER A 76 5.39 -2.05 -0.40
C SER A 76 6.38 -1.29 0.50
N LEU A 77 5.89 -0.79 1.64
CA LEU A 77 6.67 -0.15 2.69
C LEU A 77 6.79 -1.11 3.88
N PHE A 78 7.99 -1.65 4.11
CA PHE A 78 8.23 -2.74 5.08
C PHE A 78 8.86 -2.26 6.38
N PRO A 79 8.59 -2.95 7.52
CA PRO A 79 9.25 -2.65 8.79
C PRO A 79 10.78 -2.69 8.68
N GLY A 80 11.46 -1.76 9.33
CA GLY A 80 12.92 -1.68 9.35
C GLY A 80 13.59 -1.16 8.07
N HIS A 81 12.83 -1.00 6.97
CA HIS A 81 13.37 -0.42 5.75
C HIS A 81 13.36 1.10 5.79
N LYS A 82 14.36 1.72 5.17
CA LYS A 82 14.46 3.17 5.03
C LYS A 82 14.14 3.56 3.58
N TYR A 83 13.32 4.58 3.43
CA TYR A 83 12.87 5.08 2.13
C TYR A 83 13.19 6.57 1.96
N PRO A 84 13.45 7.05 0.72
CA PRO A 84 13.66 8.45 0.44
C PRO A 84 12.43 9.30 0.81
N GLU A 85 12.61 10.31 1.65
CA GLU A 85 11.52 11.17 2.12
C GLU A 85 11.06 12.19 1.07
N ASN A 86 11.93 12.52 0.11
CA ASN A 86 11.65 13.52 -0.92
C ASN A 86 10.92 12.98 -2.16
N ARG A 87 10.63 11.67 -2.22
CA ARG A 87 9.97 11.01 -3.35
C ARG A 87 8.49 10.75 -3.08
N SER A 88 7.67 10.82 -4.14
CA SER A 88 6.27 10.37 -4.10
C SER A 88 6.14 8.88 -4.36
N VAL A 89 7.05 8.31 -5.15
CA VAL A 89 7.12 6.86 -5.45
C VAL A 89 8.51 6.35 -5.10
N ILE A 90 8.54 5.22 -4.43
CA ILE A 90 9.78 4.52 -4.05
C ILE A 90 9.93 3.21 -4.82
N ILE A 91 11.16 2.75 -4.95
CA ILE A 91 11.51 1.43 -5.45
C ILE A 91 11.96 0.59 -4.26
N GLU A 92 11.19 -0.44 -3.94
CA GLU A 92 11.60 -1.48 -2.99
C GLU A 92 12.33 -2.58 -3.77
N LYS A 93 13.58 -2.90 -3.36
CA LYS A 93 14.43 -3.90 -4.04
C LYS A 93 14.62 -5.18 -3.23
N LYS A 94 14.29 -5.14 -1.95
CA LYS A 94 14.59 -6.21 -0.99
C LYS A 94 13.35 -6.62 -0.18
N SER A 95 12.15 -6.54 -0.78
CA SER A 95 10.94 -7.00 -0.11
C SER A 95 11.16 -8.37 0.52
N PRO A 96 10.75 -8.59 1.78
CA PRO A 96 10.82 -9.92 2.40
C PRO A 96 9.89 -10.93 1.71
N LYS A 97 8.92 -10.45 0.93
CA LYS A 97 7.96 -11.26 0.16
C LYS A 97 8.27 -11.23 -1.33
N ILE A 98 8.10 -12.35 -2.00
CA ILE A 98 8.27 -12.47 -3.47
C ILE A 98 7.07 -11.81 -4.18
N PRO A 99 7.32 -11.12 -5.31
CA PRO A 99 8.62 -10.73 -5.86
C PRO A 99 9.31 -9.68 -5.00
N ARG A 100 10.65 -9.69 -4.98
CA ARG A 100 11.44 -8.80 -4.12
C ARG A 100 11.48 -7.36 -4.59
N GLN A 101 11.30 -7.15 -5.89
CA GLN A 101 11.30 -5.81 -6.49
C GLN A 101 9.87 -5.32 -6.65
N ARG A 102 9.64 -4.10 -6.20
CA ARG A 102 8.31 -3.47 -6.20
C ARG A 102 8.43 -1.96 -6.37
N LEU A 103 7.34 -1.36 -6.81
CA LEU A 103 7.13 0.09 -6.79
C LEU A 103 6.02 0.41 -5.83
N SER A 104 6.14 1.48 -5.07
CA SER A 104 5.14 1.86 -4.07
C SER A 104 5.01 3.36 -3.94
N MET A 105 3.82 3.86 -3.66
CA MET A 105 3.68 5.19 -3.07
C MET A 105 4.47 5.26 -1.77
N SER A 106 5.10 6.40 -1.53
CA SER A 106 5.82 6.68 -0.29
C SER A 106 4.88 7.10 0.84
N TYR A 107 5.39 7.13 2.08
CA TYR A 107 4.68 7.74 3.21
C TYR A 107 4.26 9.19 2.90
N LYS A 108 5.17 9.98 2.30
CA LYS A 108 4.90 11.36 1.89
C LYS A 108 3.67 11.47 0.98
N GLN A 109 3.54 10.55 0.01
CA GLN A 109 2.43 10.58 -0.94
C GLN A 109 1.13 10.11 -0.28
N LEU A 110 1.17 9.03 0.49
CA LEU A 110 0.00 8.49 1.18
C LEU A 110 -0.54 9.46 2.23
N ASN A 111 0.33 10.19 2.92
CA ASN A 111 -0.05 11.21 3.91
C ASN A 111 -0.65 12.48 3.29
N LYS A 112 -0.53 12.68 1.98
CA LYS A 112 -1.26 13.73 1.26
C LYS A 112 -2.70 13.33 1.02
N SER A 113 -3.47 13.13 2.09
CA SER A 113 -4.85 12.66 2.02
C SER A 113 -5.73 13.31 3.08
N THR A 114 -7.00 13.50 2.75
CA THR A 114 -8.00 13.96 3.70
C THR A 114 -8.36 12.81 4.65
N TYR A 115 -8.77 11.67 4.10
CA TYR A 115 -9.15 10.51 4.89
C TYR A 115 -8.21 9.34 4.64
N VAL A 116 -7.77 8.69 5.71
CA VAL A 116 -7.11 7.38 5.65
C VAL A 116 -7.97 6.36 6.38
N PHE A 117 -8.42 5.35 5.66
CA PHE A 117 -9.13 4.21 6.21
C PHE A 117 -8.21 2.99 6.21
N LYS A 118 -7.93 2.46 7.40
CA LYS A 118 -7.15 1.25 7.60
C LYS A 118 -8.10 0.10 7.91
N ILE A 119 -8.13 -0.92 7.03
CA ILE A 119 -9.02 -2.07 7.16
C ILE A 119 -8.16 -3.30 7.41
N ILE A 120 -8.24 -3.85 8.63
CA ILE A 120 -7.37 -4.92 9.10
C ILE A 120 -8.21 -6.16 9.40
N LEU A 121 -8.01 -7.21 8.60
CA LEU A 121 -8.80 -8.44 8.67
C LEU A 121 -7.89 -9.66 8.78
N GLY A 122 -8.33 -10.65 9.56
CA GLY A 122 -7.76 -11.99 9.58
C GLY A 122 -6.71 -12.25 10.65
N GLN A 123 -6.68 -13.49 11.13
CA GLN A 123 -5.78 -13.97 12.17
C GLN A 123 -4.28 -13.69 11.91
N PRO A 124 -3.77 -13.79 10.66
CA PRO A 124 -2.35 -13.53 10.40
C PRO A 124 -1.88 -12.11 10.79
N LYS A 125 -2.81 -11.19 11.06
CA LYS A 125 -2.50 -9.80 11.47
C LYS A 125 -2.34 -9.65 12.99
N ARG A 126 -2.69 -10.66 13.79
CA ARG A 126 -2.69 -10.59 15.26
C ARG A 126 -1.35 -10.18 15.84
N GLN A 127 -0.25 -10.76 15.33
CA GLN A 127 1.09 -10.42 15.82
C GLN A 127 1.42 -8.94 15.57
N ALA A 128 1.15 -8.42 14.38
CA ALA A 128 1.38 -7.00 14.08
C ALA A 128 0.49 -6.09 14.93
N ILE A 129 -0.77 -6.45 15.15
CA ILE A 129 -1.66 -5.70 16.06
C ILE A 129 -1.15 -5.74 17.51
N SER A 130 -0.66 -6.89 17.99
CA SER A 130 -0.04 -6.97 19.32
C SER A 130 1.16 -6.05 19.44
N LEU A 131 2.05 -6.02 18.45
CA LEU A 131 3.19 -5.11 18.42
C LEU A 131 2.76 -3.63 18.44
N ILE A 132 1.71 -3.27 17.68
CA ILE A 132 1.16 -1.91 17.69
C ILE A 132 0.66 -1.53 19.10
N PHE A 133 -0.06 -2.41 19.77
CA PHE A 133 -0.55 -2.16 21.14
C PHE A 133 0.59 -2.05 22.18
N GLN A 134 1.73 -2.68 21.91
CA GLN A 134 2.95 -2.56 22.70
C GLN A 134 3.77 -1.29 22.37
N GLY A 135 3.31 -0.45 21.42
CA GLY A 135 3.95 0.80 21.05
C GLY A 135 5.04 0.69 19.96
N TYR A 136 5.13 -0.46 19.27
CA TYR A 136 6.04 -0.57 18.14
C TYR A 136 5.58 0.26 16.95
N ASP A 137 6.53 1.00 16.36
CA ASP A 137 6.29 1.83 15.17
C ASP A 137 6.37 0.97 13.89
N LEU A 138 5.23 0.47 13.46
CA LEU A 138 5.08 -0.27 12.22
C LEU A 138 4.67 0.66 11.05
N PRO A 139 4.94 0.30 9.79
CA PRO A 139 4.59 1.11 8.62
C PRO A 139 3.14 1.61 8.59
N ILE A 140 2.19 0.80 9.02
CA ILE A 140 0.77 1.17 9.09
C ILE A 140 0.53 2.41 9.98
N ASN A 141 1.36 2.63 11.02
CA ASN A 141 1.21 3.76 11.95
C ASN A 141 1.70 5.08 11.35
N ARG A 142 2.52 5.03 10.29
CA ARG A 142 3.15 6.20 9.68
C ARG A 142 2.29 6.89 8.61
N VAL A 143 1.10 6.37 8.35
CA VAL A 143 0.14 6.98 7.41
C VAL A 143 -1.14 7.33 8.15
N CYS A 144 -1.49 8.62 8.19
CA CYS A 144 -2.63 9.11 8.97
C CYS A 144 -3.57 10.07 8.21
N GLY A 145 -3.14 10.80 7.20
CA GLY A 145 -3.99 11.84 6.59
C GLY A 145 -4.44 12.92 7.59
N GLU A 146 -5.44 13.72 7.23
CA GLU A 146 -6.07 14.70 8.14
C GLU A 146 -7.04 14.02 9.11
N VAL A 147 -7.74 13.00 8.63
CA VAL A 147 -8.66 12.17 9.42
C VAL A 147 -8.28 10.71 9.21
N GLU A 148 -8.06 10.01 10.30
CA GLU A 148 -7.78 8.58 10.29
C GLU A 148 -8.91 7.79 10.91
N LYS A 149 -9.25 6.64 10.29
CA LYS A 149 -10.14 5.64 10.86
C LYS A 149 -9.57 4.25 10.68
N ILE A 150 -9.55 3.49 11.76
CA ILE A 150 -9.02 2.12 11.78
C ILE A 150 -10.17 1.16 12.06
N PHE A 151 -10.39 0.23 11.15
CA PHE A 151 -11.37 -0.83 11.28
C PHE A 151 -10.63 -2.16 11.46
N ILE A 152 -10.77 -2.76 12.64
CA ILE A 152 -10.13 -4.03 12.98
C ILE A 152 -11.23 -5.08 13.17
N HIS A 153 -11.22 -6.10 12.33
CA HIS A 153 -12.12 -7.24 12.50
C HIS A 153 -11.69 -8.07 13.71
N SER A 154 -12.64 -8.66 14.43
CA SER A 154 -12.38 -9.46 15.64
C SER A 154 -11.37 -10.59 15.43
N SER A 155 -11.33 -11.17 14.21
CA SER A 155 -10.35 -12.21 13.87
C SER A 155 -8.87 -11.71 13.88
N ALA A 156 -8.64 -10.40 13.76
CA ALA A 156 -7.31 -9.80 13.80
C ALA A 156 -6.90 -9.33 15.20
N ILE A 157 -7.82 -9.33 16.17
CA ILE A 157 -7.52 -8.94 17.54
C ILE A 157 -6.80 -10.10 18.25
N PRO A 158 -5.66 -9.85 18.93
CA PRO A 158 -5.01 -10.86 19.75
C PRO A 158 -5.96 -11.41 20.81
N VAL A 159 -6.03 -12.73 20.95
CA VAL A 159 -6.79 -13.36 22.03
C VAL A 159 -5.93 -13.26 23.27
N GLY A 160 -6.47 -12.74 24.38
CA GLY A 160 -5.74 -12.58 25.63
C GLY A 160 -5.13 -13.90 26.10
N GLY A 161 -3.78 -13.97 26.14
CA GLY A 161 -3.04 -15.15 26.54
C GLY A 161 -1.81 -15.48 25.70
N GLU A 162 -1.65 -14.89 24.50
CA GLU A 162 -0.41 -14.99 23.74
C GLU A 162 0.52 -13.82 24.13
N GLN A 163 1.26 -14.02 25.26
CA GLN A 163 2.42 -13.21 25.65
C GLN A 163 3.68 -13.76 25.02
#